data_50b12b0624879047b771e0df82551ac1
#
_entry.id   50b12b0624879047b771e0df82551ac1
#
_cell.length_a   1.000
_cell.length_b   1.000
_cell.length_c   1.000
_cell.angle_alpha   90.00
_cell.angle_beta   90.00
_cell.angle_gamma   90.00
#
_symmetry.space_group_name_H-M   'P 1'
#
loop_
_entity.id
_entity.type
_entity.pdbx_description
1 polymer ?
#
loop_
_entity_poly.entity_id
_entity_poly.type
_entity_poly.pdbx_seq_one_letter_code
_entity_poly.pdbx_strand_id
1 'polypeptide(L)'
;MPLYVQIIVDLAVFWFFFGNYVQKYCRTPQGKRKYQLAQIEKFFHNYLLRDRDILEPRYVNRLTEILDDIRNARQSNDDQLISKTLEKYSNDIPGLPPAKKGAKISDQLEVLVVALGLAFGVRSLFIQPFKIPTGSMQPTLYGIHFTPSEKLPSTKIGKFFSFLNFSRQNIDVVAKSDGRFDWDSMQPGKNYLPFFPSTQFLIGMDVYRVPGSVAEVQRAIYEYYQEKARKGPLAFRQSDPLIIYNQGAYPIFVRKSGELDWASLKTSPKSTSEHPYSTLDIGGETYDLPGRPEDVKRNIIRLYLNPSTSRYFNLKAGDVLIRGFLESGDHLFVNRLSLAFKEPKRGDVMVFTTDDLEDPDGTGFGGRYYVKRLVGLPGDTLKIVDRKLFVKPLGENDFRLLDAQDAKGFERIYSENGAYHGYAHMPEPAIHLTSNSAEMQIPEGHYVMLGDNSENSKDSRYWGTVPRKNLVGKPGVVWWPLSRRWGLIDRLEPDPAIGPTPANYPVIP
;
A
#
# COMPACT_ATOMS: atom_id res chain seq x y z
N MET A 1 16.48 -6.15 -0.07
CA MET A 1 17.55 -5.41 -0.81
C MET A 1 18.78 -5.36 0.08
N PRO A 2 20.00 -5.64 -0.43
CA PRO A 2 21.22 -5.52 0.38
C PRO A 2 21.40 -4.10 0.92
N LEU A 3 21.94 -3.96 2.12
CA LEU A 3 22.11 -2.66 2.81
C LEU A 3 22.85 -1.61 1.95
N TYR A 4 23.88 -2.03 1.23
CA TYR A 4 24.66 -1.12 0.36
C TYR A 4 23.84 -0.54 -0.80
N VAL A 5 22.91 -1.33 -1.38
CA VAL A 5 22.02 -0.84 -2.45
C VAL A 5 21.05 0.20 -1.90
N GLN A 6 20.57 0.01 -0.67
CA GLN A 6 19.72 0.96 0.01
C GLN A 6 20.42 2.28 0.29
N ILE A 7 21.67 2.23 0.78
CA ILE A 7 22.51 3.42 0.99
C ILE A 7 22.72 4.19 -0.34
N ILE A 8 22.96 3.46 -1.44
CA ILE A 8 23.14 4.10 -2.76
C ILE A 8 21.85 4.80 -3.21
N VAL A 9 20.68 4.17 -3.02
CA VAL A 9 19.39 4.78 -3.37
C VAL A 9 19.12 6.02 -2.51
N ASP A 10 19.36 5.95 -1.20
CA ASP A 10 19.20 7.10 -0.30
C ASP A 10 20.12 8.26 -0.66
N LEU A 11 21.37 7.96 -0.99
CA LEU A 11 22.33 8.97 -1.48
C LEU A 11 21.88 9.56 -2.83
N ALA A 12 21.36 8.74 -3.74
CA ALA A 12 20.87 9.23 -5.03
C ALA A 12 19.61 10.12 -4.86
N VAL A 13 18.68 9.73 -3.99
CA VAL A 13 17.49 10.53 -3.65
C VAL A 13 17.91 11.83 -2.96
N PHE A 14 18.81 11.75 -1.98
CA PHE A 14 19.35 12.95 -1.33
C PHE A 14 20.00 13.89 -2.35
N TRP A 15 20.84 13.34 -3.26
CA TRP A 15 21.51 14.12 -4.30
C TRP A 15 20.52 14.74 -5.30
N PHE A 16 19.47 14.03 -5.66
CA PHE A 16 18.42 14.54 -6.55
C PHE A 16 17.70 15.76 -5.95
N PHE A 17 17.32 15.70 -4.67
CA PHE A 17 16.60 16.81 -4.02
C PHE A 17 17.52 17.93 -3.52
N PHE A 18 18.69 17.59 -3.02
CA PHE A 18 19.58 18.50 -2.31
C PHE A 18 20.91 18.76 -3.04
N GLY A 19 21.22 18.02 -4.09
CA GLY A 19 22.51 18.12 -4.80
C GLY A 19 22.82 19.52 -5.32
N ASN A 20 21.82 20.20 -5.87
CA ASN A 20 21.96 21.59 -6.30
C ASN A 20 22.26 22.55 -5.12
N TYR A 21 21.67 22.28 -3.96
CA TYR A 21 21.88 23.03 -2.74
C TYR A 21 23.29 22.81 -2.19
N VAL A 22 23.71 21.55 -2.10
CA VAL A 22 25.06 21.17 -1.69
C VAL A 22 26.12 21.79 -2.63
N GLN A 23 25.92 21.66 -3.94
CA GLN A 23 26.82 22.24 -4.93
C GLN A 23 26.92 23.75 -4.82
N LYS A 24 25.86 24.46 -4.47
CA LYS A 24 25.84 25.89 -4.28
C LYS A 24 26.67 26.33 -3.08
N TYR A 25 26.60 25.57 -1.97
CA TYR A 25 27.27 25.98 -0.71
C TYR A 25 28.68 25.42 -0.54
N CYS A 26 29.00 24.27 -1.12
CA CYS A 26 30.30 23.61 -0.99
C CYS A 26 31.33 24.03 -2.03
N ARG A 27 31.01 24.96 -2.95
CA ARG A 27 31.97 25.46 -3.95
C ARG A 27 32.94 26.45 -3.35
N THR A 28 34.19 26.42 -3.84
CA THR A 28 35.18 27.47 -3.60
C THR A 28 34.67 28.83 -4.11
N PRO A 29 35.17 29.97 -3.64
CA PRO A 29 34.77 31.27 -4.14
C PRO A 29 34.87 31.41 -5.67
N GLN A 30 35.97 30.94 -6.27
CA GLN A 30 36.12 30.89 -7.71
C GLN A 30 35.11 29.96 -8.38
N GLY A 31 34.84 28.78 -7.78
CA GLY A 31 33.81 27.85 -8.26
C GLY A 31 32.40 28.43 -8.22
N LYS A 32 32.08 29.29 -7.25
CA LYS A 32 30.80 30.02 -7.19
C LYS A 32 30.68 31.02 -8.34
N ARG A 33 31.76 31.79 -8.64
CA ARG A 33 31.78 32.73 -9.76
C ARG A 33 31.68 32.04 -11.12
N LYS A 34 32.42 30.94 -11.34
CA LYS A 34 32.27 30.10 -12.54
C LYS A 34 30.85 29.54 -12.71
N TYR A 35 30.20 29.19 -11.61
CA TYR A 35 28.80 28.73 -11.65
C TYR A 35 27.82 29.85 -12.02
N GLN A 36 27.99 31.05 -11.47
CA GLN A 36 27.19 32.22 -11.85
C GLN A 36 27.35 32.55 -13.34
N LEU A 37 28.57 32.53 -13.88
CA LEU A 37 28.80 32.69 -15.32
C LEU A 37 28.13 31.57 -16.14
N ALA A 38 28.13 30.33 -15.65
CA ALA A 38 27.41 29.23 -16.31
C ALA A 38 25.91 29.46 -16.37
N GLN A 39 25.31 30.05 -15.34
CA GLN A 39 23.89 30.40 -15.35
C GLN A 39 23.59 31.51 -16.36
N ILE A 40 24.46 32.53 -16.44
CA ILE A 40 24.35 33.62 -17.39
C ILE A 40 24.53 33.08 -18.83
N GLU A 41 25.52 32.22 -19.06
CA GLU A 41 25.71 31.56 -20.36
C GLU A 41 24.46 30.78 -20.80
N LYS A 42 23.92 29.96 -19.90
CA LYS A 42 22.70 29.17 -20.16
C LYS A 42 21.53 30.09 -20.52
N PHE A 43 21.37 31.20 -19.80
CA PHE A 43 20.30 32.16 -20.07
C PHE A 43 20.43 32.74 -21.49
N PHE A 44 21.59 33.27 -21.88
CA PHE A 44 21.79 33.85 -23.21
C PHE A 44 21.75 32.80 -24.32
N HIS A 45 22.27 31.61 -24.07
CA HIS A 45 22.21 30.53 -25.03
C HIS A 45 20.75 30.10 -25.31
N ASN A 46 19.94 29.92 -24.28
CA ASN A 46 18.53 29.61 -24.44
C ASN A 46 17.75 30.75 -25.10
N TYR A 47 18.10 32.02 -24.78
CA TYR A 47 17.48 33.17 -25.41
C TYR A 47 17.81 33.21 -26.92
N LEU A 48 19.07 32.97 -27.28
CA LEU A 48 19.48 32.89 -28.68
C LEU A 48 18.82 31.74 -29.43
N LEU A 49 18.69 30.55 -28.81
CA LEU A 49 18.04 29.39 -29.43
C LEU A 49 16.54 29.63 -29.68
N ARG A 50 15.85 30.26 -28.71
CA ARG A 50 14.43 30.48 -28.80
C ARG A 50 14.01 31.55 -29.79
N ASP A 51 14.76 32.68 -29.80
CA ASP A 51 14.34 33.87 -30.49
C ASP A 51 15.21 34.17 -31.73
N ARG A 52 16.13 33.27 -32.12
CA ARG A 52 17.11 33.45 -33.21
C ARG A 52 16.46 33.87 -34.51
N ASP A 53 15.32 33.32 -34.85
CA ASP A 53 14.63 33.55 -36.12
C ASP A 53 13.85 34.88 -36.13
N ILE A 54 13.66 35.50 -34.95
CA ILE A 54 12.88 36.72 -34.77
C ILE A 54 13.81 37.91 -34.46
N LEU A 55 15.05 37.61 -34.03
CA LEU A 55 16.01 38.63 -33.66
C LEU A 55 16.69 39.24 -34.89
N GLU A 56 16.85 40.58 -34.87
CA GLU A 56 17.67 41.24 -35.88
C GLU A 56 19.12 40.72 -35.84
N PRO A 57 19.80 40.60 -37.01
CA PRO A 57 21.15 40.07 -37.08
C PRO A 57 22.16 40.71 -36.13
N ARG A 58 22.03 42.03 -35.84
CA ARG A 58 22.87 42.75 -34.87
C ARG A 58 22.79 42.17 -33.45
N TYR A 59 21.59 41.74 -33.02
CA TYR A 59 21.39 41.13 -31.68
C TYR A 59 21.93 39.71 -31.62
N VAL A 60 21.76 38.94 -32.70
CA VAL A 60 22.33 37.59 -32.82
C VAL A 60 23.84 37.62 -32.71
N ASN A 61 24.51 38.53 -33.46
CA ASN A 61 25.97 38.69 -33.41
C ASN A 61 26.42 39.10 -32.01
N ARG A 62 25.72 40.05 -31.39
CA ARG A 62 26.03 40.50 -30.02
C ARG A 62 25.90 39.42 -28.97
N LEU A 63 24.84 38.61 -29.03
CA LEU A 63 24.65 37.49 -28.14
C LEU A 63 25.72 36.40 -28.33
N THR A 64 26.16 36.17 -29.56
CA THR A 64 27.24 35.22 -29.86
C THR A 64 28.56 35.69 -29.24
N GLU A 65 28.91 36.98 -29.38
CA GLU A 65 30.08 37.56 -28.74
C GLU A 65 30.04 37.42 -27.21
N ILE A 66 28.88 37.69 -26.58
CA ILE A 66 28.68 37.54 -25.14
C ILE A 66 28.92 36.11 -24.71
N LEU A 67 28.36 35.14 -25.45
CA LEU A 67 28.51 33.71 -25.17
C LEU A 67 29.98 33.27 -25.27
N ASP A 68 30.70 33.76 -26.25
CA ASP A 68 32.13 33.44 -26.44
C ASP A 68 33.00 34.08 -25.34
N ASP A 69 32.75 35.32 -24.96
CA ASP A 69 33.42 35.98 -23.82
C ASP A 69 33.20 35.17 -22.52
N ILE A 70 31.98 34.76 -22.24
CA ILE A 70 31.65 34.00 -21.04
C ILE A 70 32.31 32.61 -21.06
N ARG A 71 32.32 31.93 -22.21
CA ARG A 71 32.98 30.62 -22.37
C ARG A 71 34.45 30.69 -22.12
N ASN A 72 35.11 31.69 -22.72
CA ASN A 72 36.53 31.92 -22.55
C ASN A 72 36.89 32.22 -21.08
N ALA A 73 36.13 33.06 -20.41
CA ALA A 73 36.32 33.34 -18.98
C ALA A 73 36.13 32.11 -18.10
N ARG A 74 35.13 31.26 -18.40
CA ARG A 74 34.87 30.01 -17.64
C ARG A 74 35.96 28.97 -17.82
N GLN A 75 36.54 28.87 -19.00
CA GLN A 75 37.63 27.92 -19.30
C GLN A 75 38.96 28.41 -18.70
N SER A 76 39.11 29.71 -18.50
CA SER A 76 40.29 30.30 -17.85
C SER A 76 40.33 29.89 -16.36
N ASN A 77 41.55 29.80 -15.83
CA ASN A 77 41.85 29.72 -14.40
C ASN A 77 42.14 31.06 -13.75
N ASP A 78 42.05 32.15 -14.53
CA ASP A 78 42.28 33.51 -14.06
C ASP A 78 41.03 34.06 -13.35
N ASP A 79 41.12 34.20 -12.03
CA ASP A 79 40.03 34.67 -11.18
C ASP A 79 39.68 36.14 -11.40
N GLN A 80 40.65 36.98 -11.87
CA GLN A 80 40.38 38.36 -12.22
C GLN A 80 39.56 38.47 -13.50
N LEU A 81 39.88 37.67 -14.52
CA LEU A 81 39.09 37.59 -15.75
C LEU A 81 37.68 37.12 -15.49
N ILE A 82 37.52 36.08 -14.65
CA ILE A 82 36.20 35.53 -14.25
C ILE A 82 35.36 36.62 -13.55
N SER A 83 35.96 37.34 -12.60
CA SER A 83 35.27 38.38 -11.83
C SER A 83 34.86 39.55 -12.71
N LYS A 84 35.76 40.02 -13.59
CA LYS A 84 35.50 41.11 -14.53
C LYS A 84 34.39 40.75 -15.55
N THR A 85 34.42 39.54 -16.05
CA THR A 85 33.37 39.04 -16.99
C THR A 85 32.05 38.91 -16.29
N LEU A 86 32.03 38.42 -15.04
CA LEU A 86 30.82 38.33 -14.24
C LEU A 86 30.21 39.72 -13.99
N GLU A 87 31.01 40.70 -13.60
CA GLU A 87 30.55 42.07 -13.38
C GLU A 87 30.00 42.69 -14.68
N LYS A 88 30.69 42.47 -15.82
CA LYS A 88 30.31 42.99 -17.15
C LYS A 88 28.92 42.47 -17.59
N TYR A 89 28.59 41.21 -17.27
CA TYR A 89 27.36 40.54 -17.77
C TYR A 89 26.31 40.21 -16.70
N SER A 90 26.50 40.66 -15.46
CA SER A 90 25.49 40.48 -14.38
C SER A 90 24.47 41.62 -14.31
N ASN A 91 24.74 42.75 -14.90
CA ASN A 91 23.88 43.95 -14.95
C ASN A 91 23.31 44.16 -16.35
N ASP A 92 22.47 45.19 -16.52
CA ASP A 92 21.90 45.53 -17.83
C ASP A 92 22.97 45.66 -18.90
N ILE A 93 22.86 44.87 -19.96
CA ILE A 93 23.82 44.82 -21.05
C ILE A 93 23.35 45.75 -22.15
N PRO A 94 24.10 46.83 -22.44
CA PRO A 94 23.73 47.74 -23.53
C PRO A 94 23.68 47.01 -24.87
N GLY A 95 22.68 47.32 -25.68
CA GLY A 95 22.55 46.78 -27.03
C GLY A 95 21.76 45.46 -27.13
N LEU A 96 21.11 45.01 -26.05
CA LEU A 96 20.11 43.95 -26.11
C LEU A 96 18.71 44.54 -26.04
N PRO A 97 17.70 43.87 -26.66
CA PRO A 97 16.32 44.32 -26.53
C PRO A 97 15.89 44.23 -25.08
N PRO A 98 15.04 45.16 -24.59
CA PRO A 98 14.60 45.13 -23.20
C PRO A 98 13.81 43.84 -22.93
N ALA A 99 14.13 43.18 -21.82
CA ALA A 99 13.44 41.99 -21.40
C ALA A 99 11.93 42.29 -21.24
N LYS A 100 11.06 41.54 -21.92
CA LYS A 100 9.61 41.68 -21.77
C LYS A 100 9.26 41.46 -20.31
N LYS A 101 8.58 42.45 -19.68
CA LYS A 101 8.05 42.31 -18.31
C LYS A 101 7.14 41.08 -18.28
N GLY A 102 7.45 40.10 -17.42
CA GLY A 102 6.68 38.84 -17.29
C GLY A 102 7.21 37.63 -18.06
N ALA A 103 8.24 37.76 -18.92
CA ALA A 103 8.81 36.67 -19.69
C ALA A 103 9.23 35.47 -18.82
N LYS A 104 9.83 35.70 -17.65
CA LYS A 104 10.20 34.62 -16.72
C LYS A 104 8.99 33.80 -16.20
N ILE A 105 7.87 34.47 -15.94
CA ILE A 105 6.66 33.78 -15.45
C ILE A 105 6.01 33.00 -16.61
N SER A 106 5.95 33.61 -17.80
CA SER A 106 5.44 32.95 -19.01
C SER A 106 6.23 31.70 -19.37
N ASP A 107 7.57 31.78 -19.34
CA ASP A 107 8.46 30.65 -19.64
C ASP A 107 8.29 29.52 -18.62
N GLN A 108 8.16 29.85 -17.33
CA GLN A 108 7.91 28.88 -16.27
C GLN A 108 6.53 28.22 -16.39
N LEU A 109 5.50 28.99 -16.76
CA LEU A 109 4.15 28.47 -16.99
C LEU A 109 4.12 27.56 -18.23
N GLU A 110 4.80 27.91 -19.31
CA GLU A 110 4.89 27.09 -20.50
C GLU A 110 5.53 25.72 -20.19
N VAL A 111 6.69 25.72 -19.52
CA VAL A 111 7.37 24.50 -19.09
C VAL A 111 6.48 23.68 -18.17
N LEU A 112 5.76 24.33 -17.23
CA LEU A 112 4.83 23.66 -16.32
C LEU A 112 3.67 23.01 -17.08
N VAL A 113 3.06 23.75 -18.03
CA VAL A 113 1.91 23.24 -18.82
C VAL A 113 2.35 22.05 -19.70
N VAL A 114 3.50 22.16 -20.37
CA VAL A 114 4.05 21.05 -21.19
C VAL A 114 4.38 19.85 -20.31
N ALA A 115 5.03 20.06 -19.17
CA ALA A 115 5.39 18.99 -18.23
C ALA A 115 4.13 18.29 -17.66
N LEU A 116 3.13 19.07 -17.27
CA LEU A 116 1.85 18.54 -16.79
C LEU A 116 1.10 17.81 -17.91
N GLY A 117 1.04 18.38 -19.10
CA GLY A 117 0.40 17.75 -20.27
C GLY A 117 1.05 16.41 -20.59
N LEU A 118 2.38 16.34 -20.62
CA LEU A 118 3.11 15.09 -20.82
C LEU A 118 2.87 14.11 -19.69
N ALA A 119 2.96 14.56 -18.42
CA ALA A 119 2.74 13.71 -17.25
C ALA A 119 1.32 13.12 -17.23
N PHE A 120 0.31 13.94 -17.48
CA PHE A 120 -1.08 13.48 -17.56
C PHE A 120 -1.31 12.57 -18.78
N GLY A 121 -0.72 12.86 -19.93
CA GLY A 121 -0.77 12.01 -21.10
C GLY A 121 -0.17 10.63 -20.84
N VAL A 122 1.03 10.58 -20.29
CA VAL A 122 1.69 9.31 -19.92
C VAL A 122 0.86 8.56 -18.87
N ARG A 123 0.38 9.25 -17.83
CA ARG A 123 -0.45 8.64 -16.79
C ARG A 123 -1.76 8.07 -17.36
N SER A 124 -2.44 8.79 -18.23
CA SER A 124 -3.76 8.37 -18.73
C SER A 124 -3.67 7.23 -19.73
N LEU A 125 -2.62 7.20 -20.57
CA LEU A 125 -2.50 6.27 -21.69
C LEU A 125 -1.64 5.04 -21.37
N PHE A 126 -0.58 5.18 -20.61
CA PHE A 126 0.45 4.15 -20.46
C PHE A 126 0.56 3.54 -19.08
N ILE A 127 0.87 4.35 -18.07
CA ILE A 127 1.24 3.87 -16.74
C ILE A 127 0.51 4.68 -15.68
N GLN A 128 -0.30 4.01 -14.90
CA GLN A 128 -1.03 4.64 -13.80
C GLN A 128 -0.50 4.15 -12.44
N PRO A 129 -0.12 5.07 -11.52
CA PRO A 129 0.23 4.68 -10.16
C PRO A 129 -1.04 4.36 -9.35
N PHE A 130 -0.98 3.28 -8.58
CA PHE A 130 -2.01 2.86 -7.64
C PHE A 130 -1.41 2.55 -6.27
N LYS A 131 -2.19 2.77 -5.23
CA LYS A 131 -1.88 2.35 -3.87
C LYS A 131 -2.83 1.21 -3.48
N ILE A 132 -2.32 0.18 -2.83
CA ILE A 132 -3.12 -0.94 -2.31
C ILE A 132 -3.57 -0.59 -0.89
N PRO A 133 -4.88 -0.36 -0.65
CA PRO A 133 -5.36 0.00 0.67
C PRO A 133 -5.69 -1.21 1.56
N THR A 134 -6.04 -2.36 0.97
CA THR A 134 -6.59 -3.52 1.68
C THR A 134 -5.72 -4.76 1.55
N GLY A 135 -5.85 -5.69 2.48
CA GLY A 135 -5.10 -6.94 2.49
C GLY A 135 -5.68 -8.07 1.64
N SER A 136 -6.68 -7.81 0.78
CA SER A 136 -7.38 -8.88 0.03
C SER A 136 -6.50 -9.66 -0.96
N MET A 137 -5.34 -9.12 -1.31
CA MET A 137 -4.35 -9.76 -2.19
C MET A 137 -3.12 -10.26 -1.44
N GLN A 138 -3.12 -10.21 -0.10
CA GLN A 138 -2.02 -10.79 0.67
C GLN A 138 -1.96 -12.31 0.50
N PRO A 139 -0.74 -12.85 0.53
CA PRO A 139 0.56 -12.20 0.67
C PRO A 139 1.18 -11.77 -0.66
N THR A 140 0.47 -11.86 -1.78
CA THR A 140 0.96 -11.42 -3.10
C THR A 140 1.20 -9.91 -3.13
N LEU A 141 0.22 -9.12 -2.69
CA LEU A 141 0.31 -7.67 -2.54
C LEU A 141 -0.21 -7.27 -1.15
N TYR A 142 0.50 -6.36 -0.51
CA TYR A 142 0.14 -5.90 0.82
C TYR A 142 -0.59 -4.57 0.77
N GLY A 143 -1.70 -4.50 1.49
CA GLY A 143 -2.40 -3.26 1.78
C GLY A 143 -1.75 -2.50 2.94
N ILE A 144 -2.43 -1.47 3.42
CA ILE A 144 -2.08 -0.79 4.66
C ILE A 144 -2.15 -1.84 5.78
N HIS A 145 -1.08 -1.97 6.54
CA HIS A 145 -0.99 -2.96 7.61
C HIS A 145 -0.12 -2.41 8.75
N PHE A 146 -0.19 -3.06 9.89
CA PHE A 146 0.60 -2.74 11.05
C PHE A 146 1.63 -3.82 11.31
N THR A 147 2.88 -3.41 11.58
CA THR A 147 3.97 -4.32 11.95
C THR A 147 4.40 -4.02 13.39
N PRO A 148 4.10 -4.92 14.34
CA PRO A 148 4.57 -4.78 15.72
C PRO A 148 6.09 -4.73 15.79
N SER A 149 6.65 -3.81 16.57
CA SER A 149 8.09 -3.68 16.76
C SER A 149 8.43 -3.03 18.09
N GLU A 150 9.31 -3.66 18.84
CA GLU A 150 9.85 -3.07 20.08
C GLU A 150 10.92 -2.00 19.80
N LYS A 151 11.54 -2.02 18.62
CA LYS A 151 12.59 -1.08 18.22
C LYS A 151 12.05 -0.05 17.24
N LEU A 152 11.81 1.15 17.71
CA LEU A 152 11.36 2.28 16.92
C LEU A 152 12.46 3.33 16.74
N PRO A 153 12.62 3.94 15.55
CA PRO A 153 13.52 5.07 15.37
C PRO A 153 13.13 6.23 16.31
N SER A 154 14.05 6.68 17.14
CA SER A 154 13.83 7.80 18.07
C SER A 154 14.07 9.16 17.42
N THR A 155 15.06 9.25 16.52
CA THR A 155 15.46 10.51 15.88
C THR A 155 14.53 10.91 14.73
N LYS A 156 14.39 12.22 14.48
CA LYS A 156 13.61 12.74 13.33
C LYS A 156 14.17 12.24 12.00
N ILE A 157 15.49 12.17 11.88
CA ILE A 157 16.18 11.66 10.68
C ILE A 157 15.88 10.17 10.48
N GLY A 158 15.98 9.37 11.54
CA GLY A 158 15.64 7.94 11.49
C GLY A 158 14.18 7.69 11.10
N LYS A 159 13.24 8.47 11.64
CA LYS A 159 11.82 8.42 11.25
C LYS A 159 11.61 8.78 9.78
N PHE A 160 12.31 9.82 9.29
CA PHE A 160 12.23 10.22 7.89
C PHE A 160 12.73 9.13 6.93
N PHE A 161 13.89 8.53 7.19
CA PHE A 161 14.39 7.44 6.36
C PHE A 161 13.55 6.16 6.48
N SER A 162 13.01 5.87 7.66
CA SER A 162 12.08 4.76 7.85
C SER A 162 10.80 4.96 7.01
N PHE A 163 10.28 6.18 6.95
CA PHE A 163 9.14 6.50 6.10
C PHE A 163 9.51 6.45 4.60
N LEU A 164 10.62 7.08 4.21
CA LEU A 164 11.04 7.15 2.80
C LEU A 164 11.27 5.76 2.19
N ASN A 165 11.96 4.88 2.91
CA ASN A 165 12.35 3.57 2.39
C ASN A 165 11.27 2.51 2.58
N PHE A 166 10.59 2.51 3.72
CA PHE A 166 9.69 1.43 4.12
C PHE A 166 8.24 1.86 4.29
N SER A 167 7.90 3.10 4.01
CA SER A 167 6.57 3.68 4.26
C SER A 167 6.12 3.65 5.72
N ARG A 168 7.04 3.52 6.67
CA ARG A 168 6.78 3.28 8.10
C ARG A 168 6.48 4.57 8.84
N GLN A 169 5.33 4.63 9.49
CA GLN A 169 4.99 5.66 10.45
C GLN A 169 4.96 5.03 11.84
N ASN A 170 5.73 5.61 12.79
CA ASN A 170 5.79 5.08 14.15
C ASN A 170 4.45 5.28 14.87
N ILE A 171 3.95 4.22 15.48
CA ILE A 171 2.90 4.27 16.49
C ILE A 171 3.49 3.71 17.79
N ASP A 172 3.48 4.50 18.85
CA ASP A 172 3.93 4.12 20.19
C ASP A 172 3.01 4.79 21.22
N VAL A 173 2.11 4.01 21.77
CA VAL A 173 1.12 4.46 22.75
C VAL A 173 1.32 3.68 24.04
N VAL A 174 1.86 4.37 25.02
CA VAL A 174 2.03 3.87 26.40
C VAL A 174 1.11 4.69 27.29
N ALA A 175 0.30 4.03 28.13
CA ALA A 175 -0.58 4.70 29.07
C ALA A 175 0.25 5.52 30.08
N LYS A 176 -0.04 6.82 30.18
CA LYS A 176 0.65 7.75 31.09
C LYS A 176 0.15 7.61 32.52
N SER A 177 -1.13 7.31 32.66
CA SER A 177 -1.83 7.11 33.92
C SER A 177 -2.75 5.91 33.82
N ASP A 178 -3.20 5.41 34.96
CA ASP A 178 -4.26 4.40 35.01
C ASP A 178 -5.51 4.98 34.38
N GLY A 179 -6.10 4.25 33.43
CA GLY A 179 -7.25 4.75 32.72
C GLY A 179 -7.92 3.72 31.84
N ARG A 180 -9.10 4.09 31.41
CA ARG A 180 -9.93 3.30 30.50
C ARG A 180 -9.71 3.78 29.08
N PHE A 181 -9.33 2.88 28.17
CA PHE A 181 -9.38 3.11 26.72
C PHE A 181 -10.80 2.82 26.22
N ASP A 182 -11.33 3.73 25.45
CA ASP A 182 -12.67 3.65 24.86
C ASP A 182 -12.57 3.78 23.35
N TRP A 183 -13.09 2.78 22.61
CA TRP A 183 -13.13 2.81 21.16
C TRP A 183 -13.96 3.98 20.62
N ASP A 184 -15.03 4.36 21.30
CA ASP A 184 -15.92 5.45 20.89
C ASP A 184 -15.23 6.82 21.04
N SER A 185 -14.12 6.89 21.79
CA SER A 185 -13.31 8.09 21.90
C SER A 185 -12.43 8.37 20.68
N MET A 186 -12.31 7.39 19.78
CA MET A 186 -11.46 7.53 18.58
C MET A 186 -12.12 8.43 17.54
N GLN A 187 -11.44 9.51 17.18
CA GLN A 187 -11.92 10.47 16.21
C GLN A 187 -10.79 11.00 15.32
N PRO A 188 -11.08 11.53 14.13
CA PRO A 188 -10.09 12.19 13.31
C PRO A 188 -9.37 13.29 14.07
N GLY A 189 -8.04 13.22 14.09
CA GLY A 189 -7.20 14.25 14.69
C GLY A 189 -6.83 15.35 13.67
N LYS A 190 -6.17 16.40 14.14
CA LYS A 190 -5.59 17.41 13.25
C LYS A 190 -4.47 16.77 12.42
N ASN A 191 -4.56 16.80 11.11
CA ASN A 191 -3.57 16.22 10.21
C ASN A 191 -2.20 16.87 10.41
N TYR A 192 -1.14 16.06 10.39
CA TYR A 192 0.24 16.57 10.44
C TYR A 192 0.63 17.29 9.14
N LEU A 193 0.16 16.77 8.01
CA LEU A 193 0.25 17.35 6.67
C LEU A 193 -1.08 17.09 5.94
N PRO A 194 -1.45 17.84 4.88
CA PRO A 194 -2.74 17.75 4.20
C PRO A 194 -3.16 16.34 3.78
N PHE A 195 -2.19 15.44 3.50
CA PHE A 195 -2.45 14.09 2.99
C PHE A 195 -2.15 12.98 4.01
N PHE A 196 -1.79 13.33 5.26
CA PHE A 196 -1.44 12.36 6.29
C PHE A 196 -2.46 12.45 7.43
N PRO A 197 -3.47 11.55 7.43
CA PRO A 197 -4.47 11.52 8.48
C PRO A 197 -3.83 11.21 9.83
N SER A 198 -4.46 11.70 10.88
CA SER A 198 -4.15 11.31 12.25
C SER A 198 -5.43 10.96 13.00
N THR A 199 -5.30 10.12 14.00
CA THR A 199 -6.36 9.73 14.91
C THR A 199 -6.02 10.21 16.31
N GLN A 200 -6.99 10.75 17.02
CA GLN A 200 -6.89 11.05 18.43
C GLN A 200 -7.91 10.23 19.24
N PHE A 201 -7.54 9.85 20.45
CA PHE A 201 -8.39 9.10 21.37
C PHE A 201 -7.96 9.33 22.82
N LEU A 202 -8.75 8.82 23.75
CA LEU A 202 -8.53 8.96 25.18
C LEU A 202 -8.12 7.64 25.85
N ILE A 203 -7.19 7.73 26.79
CA ILE A 203 -6.99 6.70 27.81
C ILE A 203 -7.13 7.42 29.14
N GLY A 204 -8.21 7.11 29.87
CA GLY A 204 -8.60 7.90 31.04
C GLY A 204 -8.87 9.35 30.67
N MET A 205 -8.08 10.28 31.21
CA MET A 205 -8.16 11.72 30.90
C MET A 205 -7.08 12.19 29.92
N ASP A 206 -6.15 11.32 29.54
CA ASP A 206 -5.04 11.65 28.65
C ASP A 206 -5.44 11.54 27.20
N VAL A 207 -5.12 12.58 26.40
CA VAL A 207 -5.31 12.59 24.95
C VAL A 207 -4.09 12.05 24.26
N TYR A 208 -4.29 11.07 23.37
CA TYR A 208 -3.26 10.49 22.52
C TYR A 208 -3.54 10.84 21.06
N ARG A 209 -2.48 11.08 20.29
CA ARG A 209 -2.56 11.31 18.84
C ARG A 209 -1.55 10.44 18.13
N VAL A 210 -2.01 9.69 17.13
CA VAL A 210 -1.21 8.79 16.33
C VAL A 210 -1.44 9.01 14.83
N PRO A 211 -0.47 8.68 13.96
CA PRO A 211 -0.67 8.71 12.52
C PRO A 211 -1.65 7.62 12.07
N GLY A 212 -2.37 7.89 10.98
CA GLY A 212 -3.35 7.01 10.38
C GLY A 212 -4.79 7.48 10.62
N SER A 213 -5.69 7.06 9.74
CA SER A 213 -7.14 7.24 9.91
C SER A 213 -7.66 6.38 11.06
N VAL A 214 -8.84 6.68 11.57
CA VAL A 214 -9.48 5.92 12.65
C VAL A 214 -9.52 4.43 12.32
N ALA A 215 -9.96 4.05 11.12
CA ALA A 215 -10.02 2.67 10.71
C ALA A 215 -8.64 1.99 10.64
N GLU A 216 -7.60 2.72 10.20
CA GLU A 216 -6.22 2.20 10.15
C GLU A 216 -5.65 1.97 11.55
N VAL A 217 -5.91 2.88 12.48
CA VAL A 217 -5.44 2.76 13.87
C VAL A 217 -6.18 1.66 14.62
N GLN A 218 -7.49 1.53 14.42
CA GLN A 218 -8.28 0.42 14.97
C GLN A 218 -7.74 -0.92 14.49
N ARG A 219 -7.47 -1.04 13.19
CA ARG A 219 -6.84 -2.21 12.60
C ARG A 219 -5.47 -2.49 13.21
N ALA A 220 -4.65 -1.45 13.35
CA ALA A 220 -3.30 -1.57 13.93
C ALA A 220 -3.32 -2.09 15.37
N ILE A 221 -4.25 -1.61 16.21
CA ILE A 221 -4.45 -2.12 17.57
C ILE A 221 -4.83 -3.62 17.51
N TYR A 222 -5.73 -3.99 16.62
CA TYR A 222 -6.15 -5.37 16.44
C TYR A 222 -4.99 -6.29 16.00
N GLU A 223 -4.21 -5.89 14.99
CA GLU A 223 -3.04 -6.62 14.50
C GLU A 223 -1.96 -6.75 15.59
N TYR A 224 -1.75 -5.69 16.40
CA TYR A 224 -0.83 -5.72 17.52
C TYR A 224 -1.20 -6.78 18.56
N TYR A 225 -2.46 -6.85 18.95
CA TYR A 225 -2.92 -7.84 19.92
C TYR A 225 -2.96 -9.26 19.36
N GLN A 226 -3.24 -9.44 18.06
CA GLN A 226 -3.09 -10.74 17.41
C GLN A 226 -1.67 -11.24 17.44
N GLU A 227 -0.70 -10.39 17.11
CA GLU A 227 0.70 -10.76 17.16
C GLU A 227 1.16 -11.07 18.59
N LYS A 228 0.69 -10.29 19.56
CA LYS A 228 0.95 -10.54 20.97
C LYS A 228 0.40 -11.90 21.42
N ALA A 229 -0.83 -12.25 21.00
CA ALA A 229 -1.44 -13.55 21.26
C ALA A 229 -0.72 -14.71 20.55
N ARG A 230 -0.09 -14.46 19.42
CA ARG A 230 0.72 -15.46 18.73
C ARG A 230 2.02 -15.77 19.48
N LYS A 231 2.60 -14.78 20.15
CA LYS A 231 3.89 -14.92 20.85
C LYS A 231 3.79 -15.42 22.30
N GLY A 232 2.61 -15.42 22.87
CA GLY A 232 2.45 -15.82 24.28
C GLY A 232 1.01 -15.70 24.79
N PRO A 233 0.77 -16.06 26.06
CA PRO A 233 -0.54 -15.93 26.66
C PRO A 233 -0.94 -14.44 26.71
N LEU A 234 -2.17 -14.14 26.26
CA LEU A 234 -2.79 -12.85 26.49
C LEU A 234 -3.50 -12.92 27.84
N ALA A 235 -2.95 -12.26 28.84
CA ALA A 235 -3.66 -12.03 30.08
C ALA A 235 -4.74 -10.97 29.83
N PHE A 236 -5.95 -11.38 29.49
CA PHE A 236 -7.11 -10.49 29.48
C PHE A 236 -7.58 -10.35 30.94
N ARG A 237 -7.26 -9.23 31.55
CA ARG A 237 -7.81 -8.87 32.87
C ARG A 237 -9.23 -8.36 32.67
N GLN A 238 -10.20 -9.25 32.59
CA GLN A 238 -11.59 -8.86 32.53
C GLN A 238 -12.41 -9.54 33.62
N SER A 239 -13.23 -8.74 34.27
CA SER A 239 -14.27 -9.18 35.21
C SER A 239 -15.50 -9.80 34.50
N ASP A 240 -15.59 -9.66 33.19
CA ASP A 240 -16.76 -10.10 32.43
C ASP A 240 -16.58 -11.47 31.77
N PRO A 241 -17.64 -12.30 31.72
CA PRO A 241 -17.57 -13.63 31.14
C PRO A 241 -17.27 -13.55 29.63
N LEU A 242 -16.36 -14.43 29.18
CA LEU A 242 -16.07 -14.59 27.75
C LEU A 242 -17.28 -15.24 27.06
N ILE A 243 -17.87 -14.55 26.09
CA ILE A 243 -18.96 -15.05 25.27
C ILE A 243 -18.39 -15.35 23.89
N ILE A 244 -18.30 -16.62 23.51
CA ILE A 244 -17.85 -17.04 22.18
C ILE A 244 -19.08 -17.38 21.34
N TYR A 245 -19.29 -16.63 20.26
CA TYR A 245 -20.34 -16.90 19.28
C TYR A 245 -19.77 -17.66 18.08
N ASN A 246 -20.48 -18.68 17.65
CA ASN A 246 -20.25 -19.32 16.36
C ASN A 246 -21.06 -18.60 15.27
N GLN A 247 -20.48 -18.38 14.10
CA GLN A 247 -21.18 -17.87 12.90
C GLN A 247 -22.03 -18.94 12.18
N GLY A 248 -22.28 -20.07 12.79
CA GLY A 248 -23.24 -21.07 12.33
C GLY A 248 -24.29 -21.31 13.42
N ALA A 249 -25.45 -21.75 13.08
CA ALA A 249 -26.74 -21.90 13.78
C ALA A 249 -26.81 -22.11 15.30
N TYR A 250 -25.70 -22.25 16.03
CA TYR A 250 -25.73 -22.44 17.51
C TYR A 250 -24.65 -21.63 18.21
N PRO A 251 -25.01 -20.67 19.09
CA PRO A 251 -24.06 -19.97 19.94
C PRO A 251 -23.47 -20.90 20.99
N ILE A 252 -22.16 -21.01 21.07
CA ILE A 252 -21.47 -21.63 22.19
C ILE A 252 -21.15 -20.54 23.20
N PHE A 253 -21.83 -20.59 24.37
CA PHE A 253 -21.58 -19.67 25.46
C PHE A 253 -20.53 -20.25 26.39
N VAL A 254 -19.37 -19.64 26.49
CA VAL A 254 -18.43 -19.94 27.57
C VAL A 254 -18.52 -18.81 28.59
N ARG A 255 -19.16 -19.10 29.73
CA ARG A 255 -19.25 -18.18 30.86
C ARG A 255 -18.16 -18.53 31.86
N LYS A 256 -16.92 -18.11 31.65
CA LYS A 256 -15.89 -18.23 32.68
C LYS A 256 -14.91 -17.06 32.63
N SER A 257 -14.64 -16.48 33.80
CA SER A 257 -13.50 -15.62 34.01
C SER A 257 -12.25 -16.50 34.15
N GLY A 258 -11.24 -16.31 33.31
CA GLY A 258 -9.99 -17.06 33.39
C GLY A 258 -9.01 -16.66 32.30
N GLU A 259 -7.74 -16.97 32.51
CA GLU A 259 -6.72 -16.82 31.49
C GLU A 259 -6.96 -17.82 30.36
N LEU A 260 -6.89 -17.33 29.12
CA LEU A 260 -6.89 -18.17 27.93
C LEU A 260 -5.51 -18.77 27.72
N ASP A 261 -5.39 -20.08 27.83
CA ASP A 261 -4.15 -20.77 27.48
C ASP A 261 -4.07 -21.03 25.97
N TRP A 262 -3.46 -20.09 25.24
CA TRP A 262 -3.24 -20.24 23.81
C TRP A 262 -2.35 -21.43 23.44
N ALA A 263 -1.52 -21.94 24.35
CA ALA A 263 -0.68 -23.11 24.10
C ALA A 263 -1.51 -24.39 24.04
N SER A 264 -2.70 -24.41 24.66
CA SER A 264 -3.66 -25.53 24.59
C SER A 264 -4.47 -25.55 23.28
N LEU A 265 -4.44 -24.46 22.50
CA LEU A 265 -5.21 -24.38 21.24
C LEU A 265 -4.60 -25.29 20.17
N LYS A 266 -5.31 -26.34 19.83
CA LYS A 266 -4.89 -27.35 18.85
C LYS A 266 -6.08 -27.89 18.07
N THR A 267 -5.81 -28.56 16.94
CA THR A 267 -6.87 -29.25 16.18
C THR A 267 -7.52 -30.31 17.04
N SER A 268 -8.87 -30.30 17.12
CA SER A 268 -9.64 -31.29 17.85
C SER A 268 -9.57 -32.65 17.17
N PRO A 269 -9.54 -33.77 17.92
CA PRO A 269 -9.70 -35.11 17.36
C PRO A 269 -11.01 -35.33 16.59
N LYS A 270 -12.03 -34.49 16.81
CA LYS A 270 -13.30 -34.47 16.08
C LYS A 270 -13.26 -33.70 14.77
N SER A 271 -12.15 -33.03 14.46
CA SER A 271 -12.01 -32.19 13.28
C SER A 271 -11.96 -33.02 12.00
N THR A 272 -12.73 -32.59 10.98
CA THR A 272 -12.65 -33.11 9.61
C THR A 272 -12.27 -32.01 8.65
N SER A 273 -11.94 -32.34 7.40
CA SER A 273 -11.63 -31.34 6.37
C SER A 273 -12.83 -30.43 6.05
N GLU A 274 -14.04 -30.97 6.12
CA GLU A 274 -15.29 -30.24 5.86
C GLU A 274 -15.79 -29.47 7.07
N HIS A 275 -15.58 -30.02 8.26
CA HIS A 275 -15.98 -29.42 9.52
C HIS A 275 -14.81 -29.36 10.50
N PRO A 276 -13.96 -28.32 10.38
CA PRO A 276 -12.81 -28.15 11.26
C PRO A 276 -13.27 -27.79 12.68
N TYR A 277 -12.66 -28.43 13.67
CA TYR A 277 -12.83 -28.13 15.10
C TYR A 277 -11.47 -27.98 15.78
N SER A 278 -11.44 -27.16 16.79
CA SER A 278 -10.26 -26.94 17.65
C SER A 278 -10.61 -27.13 19.10
N THR A 279 -9.67 -27.63 19.90
CA THR A 279 -9.79 -27.63 21.37
C THR A 279 -9.05 -26.45 21.96
N LEU A 280 -9.59 -25.87 23.02
CA LEU A 280 -8.99 -24.78 23.78
C LEU A 280 -9.33 -24.93 25.27
N ASP A 281 -8.33 -24.81 26.13
CA ASP A 281 -8.55 -24.80 27.57
C ASP A 281 -8.85 -23.39 28.07
N ILE A 282 -9.97 -23.25 28.78
CA ILE A 282 -10.43 -21.98 29.33
C ILE A 282 -10.76 -22.21 30.81
N GLY A 283 -9.96 -21.62 31.70
CA GLY A 283 -10.15 -21.74 33.12
C GLY A 283 -10.13 -23.18 33.64
N GLY A 284 -9.31 -24.05 33.03
CA GLY A 284 -9.12 -25.46 33.42
C GLY A 284 -10.13 -26.45 32.85
N GLU A 285 -10.98 -26.02 31.92
CA GLU A 285 -11.89 -26.88 31.15
C GLU A 285 -11.57 -26.82 29.67
N THR A 286 -11.58 -27.98 28.98
CA THR A 286 -11.33 -28.07 27.54
C THR A 286 -12.65 -27.95 26.77
N TYR A 287 -12.67 -27.02 25.80
CA TYR A 287 -13.80 -26.76 24.93
C TYR A 287 -13.48 -27.12 23.47
N ASP A 288 -14.44 -27.78 22.81
CA ASP A 288 -14.40 -27.98 21.36
C ASP A 288 -15.07 -26.79 20.68
N LEU A 289 -14.27 -26.04 19.89
CA LEU A 289 -14.69 -24.84 19.18
C LEU A 289 -14.68 -25.08 17.68
N PRO A 290 -15.73 -24.71 16.94
CA PRO A 290 -15.73 -24.86 15.49
C PRO A 290 -14.74 -23.91 14.83
N GLY A 291 -14.01 -24.43 13.86
CA GLY A 291 -12.95 -23.74 13.11
C GLY A 291 -11.57 -24.31 13.35
N ARG A 292 -10.63 -23.95 12.48
CA ARG A 292 -9.21 -24.27 12.65
C ARG A 292 -8.62 -23.46 13.81
N PRO A 293 -7.51 -23.89 14.42
CA PRO A 293 -6.90 -23.17 15.54
C PRO A 293 -6.69 -21.66 15.26
N GLU A 294 -6.19 -21.30 14.07
CA GLU A 294 -5.97 -19.91 13.70
C GLU A 294 -7.28 -19.12 13.56
N ASP A 295 -8.34 -19.73 13.06
CA ASP A 295 -9.65 -19.10 12.91
C ASP A 295 -10.31 -18.88 14.28
N VAL A 296 -10.24 -19.88 15.15
CA VAL A 296 -10.74 -19.79 16.54
C VAL A 296 -9.97 -18.68 17.29
N LYS A 297 -8.66 -18.67 17.22
CA LYS A 297 -7.82 -17.65 17.82
C LYS A 297 -8.18 -16.24 17.34
N ARG A 298 -8.31 -16.08 16.03
CA ARG A 298 -8.70 -14.84 15.37
C ARG A 298 -10.08 -14.36 15.85
N ASN A 299 -11.06 -15.26 15.88
CA ASN A 299 -12.41 -14.93 16.30
C ASN A 299 -12.49 -14.51 17.76
N ILE A 300 -11.76 -15.18 18.66
CA ILE A 300 -11.71 -14.82 20.07
C ILE A 300 -11.10 -13.42 20.24
N ILE A 301 -9.95 -13.15 19.61
CA ILE A 301 -9.32 -11.84 19.67
C ILE A 301 -10.25 -10.76 19.11
N ARG A 302 -10.94 -11.05 18.00
CA ARG A 302 -11.93 -10.14 17.42
C ARG A 302 -13.07 -9.82 18.37
N LEU A 303 -13.59 -10.81 19.10
CA LEU A 303 -14.64 -10.59 20.09
C LEU A 303 -14.17 -9.69 21.25
N TYR A 304 -12.94 -9.89 21.73
CA TYR A 304 -12.36 -9.05 22.77
C TYR A 304 -12.11 -7.60 22.33
N LEU A 305 -11.72 -7.40 21.07
CA LEU A 305 -11.42 -6.09 20.52
C LEU A 305 -12.61 -5.45 19.82
N ASN A 306 -13.76 -6.15 19.76
CA ASN A 306 -14.96 -5.60 19.13
C ASN A 306 -15.64 -4.58 20.05
N PRO A 307 -15.81 -3.33 19.61
CA PRO A 307 -16.49 -2.29 20.39
C PRO A 307 -17.92 -2.66 20.82
N SER A 308 -18.61 -3.50 20.03
CA SER A 308 -19.96 -3.97 20.35
C SER A 308 -20.01 -4.93 21.54
N THR A 309 -18.93 -5.69 21.78
CA THR A 309 -18.83 -6.70 22.86
C THR A 309 -17.98 -6.21 24.01
N SER A 310 -16.95 -5.40 23.74
CA SER A 310 -16.07 -4.79 24.74
C SER A 310 -15.70 -3.37 24.32
N ARG A 311 -16.55 -2.40 24.64
CA ARG A 311 -16.35 -0.99 24.25
C ARG A 311 -15.10 -0.36 24.85
N TYR A 312 -14.55 -0.95 25.92
CA TYR A 312 -13.42 -0.40 26.64
C TYR A 312 -12.58 -1.48 27.29
N PHE A 313 -11.33 -1.18 27.56
CA PHE A 313 -10.46 -1.97 28.42
C PHE A 313 -9.59 -1.07 29.29
N ASN A 314 -9.24 -1.57 30.48
CA ASN A 314 -8.46 -0.82 31.46
C ASN A 314 -6.98 -1.01 31.22
N LEU A 315 -6.25 0.09 31.24
CA LEU A 315 -4.79 0.14 31.15
C LEU A 315 -4.23 0.75 32.45
N LYS A 316 -3.12 0.21 32.90
CA LYS A 316 -2.32 0.81 33.99
C LYS A 316 -1.27 1.73 33.38
N ALA A 317 -0.80 2.68 34.16
CA ALA A 317 0.35 3.50 33.80
C ALA A 317 1.54 2.60 33.42
N GLY A 318 2.13 2.85 32.24
CA GLY A 318 3.19 2.03 31.65
C GLY A 318 2.72 0.88 30.74
N ASP A 319 1.42 0.55 30.72
CA ASP A 319 0.91 -0.45 29.78
C ASP A 319 0.98 0.06 28.34
N VAL A 320 1.43 -0.82 27.45
CA VAL A 320 1.52 -0.51 26.02
C VAL A 320 0.19 -0.88 25.35
N LEU A 321 -0.55 0.13 24.86
CA LEU A 321 -1.73 -0.09 24.03
C LEU A 321 -1.34 -0.61 22.64
N ILE A 322 -0.34 0.02 22.01
CA ILE A 322 0.15 -0.35 20.68
C ILE A 322 1.57 0.17 20.47
N ARG A 323 2.44 -0.66 19.90
CA ARG A 323 3.81 -0.27 19.55
C ARG A 323 4.25 -0.94 18.26
N GLY A 324 4.70 -0.14 17.26
CA GLY A 324 5.15 -0.64 15.98
C GLY A 324 5.08 0.40 14.87
N PHE A 325 4.91 -0.08 13.65
CA PHE A 325 4.85 0.73 12.43
C PHE A 325 3.51 0.55 11.72
N LEU A 326 2.88 1.65 11.35
CA LEU A 326 1.84 1.67 10.33
C LEU A 326 2.52 1.83 8.96
N GLU A 327 2.35 0.86 8.08
CA GLU A 327 2.94 0.82 6.73
C GLU A 327 1.87 1.11 5.68
N SER A 328 2.20 1.90 4.66
CA SER A 328 1.20 2.41 3.70
C SER A 328 0.74 1.38 2.66
N GLY A 329 1.32 0.18 2.67
CA GLY A 329 1.06 -0.84 1.66
C GLY A 329 1.83 -0.63 0.34
N ASP A 330 1.62 -1.55 -0.59
CA ASP A 330 2.32 -1.55 -1.88
C ASP A 330 1.78 -0.44 -2.80
N HIS A 331 2.70 0.27 -3.46
CA HIS A 331 2.39 1.23 -4.52
C HIS A 331 2.81 0.64 -5.85
N LEU A 332 1.87 0.55 -6.78
CA LEU A 332 2.00 -0.18 -8.04
C LEU A 332 2.07 0.76 -9.22
N PHE A 333 2.82 0.36 -10.25
CA PHE A 333 2.60 0.86 -11.60
C PHE A 333 1.77 -0.14 -12.40
N VAL A 334 0.64 0.32 -12.92
CA VAL A 334 -0.30 -0.47 -13.72
C VAL A 334 -0.12 -0.11 -15.19
N ASN A 335 0.19 -1.11 -16.00
CA ASN A 335 0.30 -0.98 -17.44
C ASN A 335 -1.08 -1.12 -18.11
N ARG A 336 -1.62 0.00 -18.57
CA ARG A 336 -2.93 0.05 -19.25
C ARG A 336 -2.86 -0.45 -20.68
N LEU A 337 -1.71 -0.26 -21.35
CA LEU A 337 -1.51 -0.71 -22.72
C LEU A 337 -1.47 -2.23 -22.86
N SER A 338 -1.19 -2.94 -21.77
CA SER A 338 -1.11 -4.40 -21.81
C SER A 338 -2.37 -5.05 -22.39
N LEU A 339 -3.54 -4.47 -22.11
CA LEU A 339 -4.86 -4.96 -22.58
C LEU A 339 -5.18 -4.60 -24.02
N ALA A 340 -4.47 -3.63 -24.62
CA ALA A 340 -4.63 -3.29 -26.02
C ALA A 340 -3.90 -4.27 -26.96
N PHE A 341 -2.87 -4.97 -26.46
CA PHE A 341 -2.02 -5.83 -27.27
C PHE A 341 -2.04 -7.31 -26.86
N LYS A 342 -2.54 -7.61 -25.66
CA LYS A 342 -2.55 -8.97 -25.11
C LYS A 342 -3.86 -9.24 -24.38
N GLU A 343 -4.43 -10.41 -24.65
CA GLU A 343 -5.56 -10.90 -23.87
C GLU A 343 -5.11 -11.25 -22.44
N PRO A 344 -5.96 -10.97 -21.43
CA PRO A 344 -5.71 -11.40 -20.06
C PRO A 344 -5.61 -12.93 -19.98
N LYS A 345 -4.73 -13.41 -19.09
CA LYS A 345 -4.52 -14.85 -18.87
C LYS A 345 -4.92 -15.23 -17.44
N ARG A 346 -5.31 -16.49 -17.26
CA ARG A 346 -5.50 -17.04 -15.91
C ARG A 346 -4.22 -16.84 -15.08
N GLY A 347 -4.40 -16.45 -13.83
CA GLY A 347 -3.33 -16.15 -12.92
C GLY A 347 -2.80 -14.72 -12.98
N ASP A 348 -3.17 -13.93 -13.97
CA ASP A 348 -2.80 -12.52 -14.00
C ASP A 348 -3.43 -11.77 -12.83
N VAL A 349 -2.63 -10.97 -12.14
CA VAL A 349 -3.18 -9.97 -11.22
C VAL A 349 -3.68 -8.80 -12.05
N MET A 350 -4.93 -8.40 -11.84
CA MET A 350 -5.60 -7.40 -12.66
C MET A 350 -6.15 -6.26 -11.81
N VAL A 351 -6.04 -5.04 -12.35
CA VAL A 351 -6.78 -3.87 -11.86
C VAL A 351 -8.01 -3.69 -12.72
N PHE A 352 -9.16 -3.49 -12.10
CA PHE A 352 -10.43 -3.25 -12.78
C PHE A 352 -11.29 -2.25 -12.01
N THR A 353 -12.25 -1.61 -12.68
CA THR A 353 -13.27 -0.76 -12.06
C THR A 353 -14.48 -1.61 -11.66
N THR A 354 -15.18 -1.13 -10.65
CA THR A 354 -16.43 -1.76 -10.19
C THR A 354 -17.66 -1.06 -10.75
N ASP A 355 -17.51 -0.39 -11.89
CA ASP A 355 -18.66 0.19 -12.62
C ASP A 355 -19.61 -0.94 -13.01
N ASP A 356 -20.91 -0.71 -12.80
CA ASP A 356 -21.98 -1.70 -13.09
C ASP A 356 -21.87 -3.04 -12.32
N LEU A 357 -21.03 -3.11 -11.29
CA LEU A 357 -21.02 -4.23 -10.36
C LEU A 357 -21.83 -3.87 -9.12
N GLU A 358 -22.62 -4.84 -8.65
CA GLU A 358 -23.49 -4.67 -7.50
C GLU A 358 -23.24 -5.79 -6.48
N ASP A 359 -23.38 -5.43 -5.21
CA ASP A 359 -23.47 -6.41 -4.13
C ASP A 359 -24.77 -7.20 -4.23
N PRO A 360 -24.87 -8.37 -3.57
CA PRO A 360 -26.11 -9.15 -3.52
C PRO A 360 -27.32 -8.38 -2.96
N ASP A 361 -27.10 -7.31 -2.20
CA ASP A 361 -28.15 -6.41 -1.71
C ASP A 361 -28.55 -5.31 -2.71
N GLY A 362 -27.99 -5.30 -3.92
CA GLY A 362 -28.21 -4.29 -4.95
C GLY A 362 -27.41 -2.99 -4.77
N THR A 363 -26.55 -2.93 -3.77
CA THR A 363 -25.71 -1.74 -3.55
C THR A 363 -24.55 -1.73 -4.53
N GLY A 364 -24.45 -0.67 -5.34
CA GLY A 364 -23.33 -0.48 -6.26
C GLY A 364 -22.04 -0.06 -5.55
N PHE A 365 -20.90 -0.42 -6.13
CA PHE A 365 -19.56 -0.09 -5.60
C PHE A 365 -19.06 1.32 -5.96
N GLY A 366 -19.80 2.07 -6.75
CA GLY A 366 -19.50 3.46 -7.10
C GLY A 366 -18.21 3.67 -7.91
N GLY A 367 -17.88 2.77 -8.83
CA GLY A 367 -16.77 2.92 -9.76
C GLY A 367 -15.37 2.88 -9.12
N ARG A 368 -15.22 2.17 -8.00
CA ARG A 368 -13.93 2.02 -7.31
C ARG A 368 -13.00 1.08 -8.06
N TYR A 369 -11.69 1.29 -7.88
CA TYR A 369 -10.69 0.38 -8.41
C TYR A 369 -10.44 -0.78 -7.45
N TYR A 370 -10.46 -2.00 -7.99
CA TYR A 370 -10.12 -3.22 -7.29
C TYR A 370 -8.91 -3.90 -7.92
N VAL A 371 -8.16 -4.65 -7.12
CA VAL A 371 -7.07 -5.50 -7.58
C VAL A 371 -7.36 -6.92 -7.12
N LYS A 372 -7.44 -7.85 -8.08
CA LYS A 372 -7.71 -9.28 -7.84
C LYS A 372 -6.93 -10.13 -8.84
N ARG A 373 -6.88 -11.43 -8.58
CA ARG A 373 -6.35 -12.40 -9.53
C ARG A 373 -7.44 -12.87 -10.48
N LEU A 374 -7.14 -12.81 -11.77
CA LEU A 374 -7.99 -13.37 -12.80
C LEU A 374 -7.90 -14.90 -12.75
N VAL A 375 -8.99 -15.57 -12.45
CA VAL A 375 -9.03 -17.03 -12.29
C VAL A 375 -9.89 -17.71 -13.35
N GLY A 376 -10.85 -17.02 -13.93
CA GLY A 376 -11.75 -17.57 -14.96
C GLY A 376 -11.84 -16.70 -16.19
N LEU A 377 -11.81 -17.34 -17.35
CA LEU A 377 -11.92 -16.75 -18.69
C LEU A 377 -13.32 -16.92 -19.27
N PRO A 378 -13.71 -16.15 -20.30
CA PRO A 378 -14.98 -16.32 -20.99
C PRO A 378 -15.22 -17.77 -21.42
N GLY A 379 -16.42 -18.31 -21.13
CA GLY A 379 -16.83 -19.67 -21.45
C GLY A 379 -16.39 -20.74 -20.47
N ASP A 380 -15.52 -20.44 -19.49
CA ASP A 380 -15.14 -21.38 -18.44
C ASP A 380 -16.31 -21.66 -17.48
N THR A 381 -16.25 -22.82 -16.81
CA THR A 381 -17.02 -23.11 -15.62
C THR A 381 -16.06 -23.34 -14.45
N LEU A 382 -16.30 -22.68 -13.32
CA LEU A 382 -15.46 -22.76 -12.11
C LEU A 382 -16.23 -23.44 -10.96
N LYS A 383 -15.48 -24.13 -10.08
CA LYS A 383 -15.96 -24.57 -8.76
C LYS A 383 -14.80 -24.59 -7.77
N ILE A 384 -15.13 -24.46 -6.49
CA ILE A 384 -14.19 -24.60 -5.38
C ILE A 384 -14.51 -25.93 -4.67
N VAL A 385 -13.52 -26.79 -4.53
CA VAL A 385 -13.64 -28.06 -3.78
C VAL A 385 -12.44 -28.13 -2.82
N ASP A 386 -12.70 -28.28 -1.55
CA ASP A 386 -11.69 -28.40 -0.49
C ASP A 386 -10.59 -27.33 -0.59
N ARG A 387 -11.02 -26.07 -0.74
CA ARG A 387 -10.17 -24.88 -0.87
C ARG A 387 -9.30 -24.81 -2.14
N LYS A 388 -9.53 -25.72 -3.09
CA LYS A 388 -8.86 -25.73 -4.39
C LYS A 388 -9.84 -25.30 -5.48
N LEU A 389 -9.37 -24.49 -6.41
CA LEU A 389 -10.18 -23.96 -7.51
C LEU A 389 -10.01 -24.85 -8.73
N PHE A 390 -11.11 -25.37 -9.23
CA PHE A 390 -11.19 -26.19 -10.43
C PHE A 390 -11.81 -25.38 -11.57
N VAL A 391 -11.33 -25.63 -12.77
CA VAL A 391 -11.83 -25.04 -14.01
C VAL A 391 -12.22 -26.15 -14.99
N LYS A 392 -13.33 -25.95 -15.65
CA LYS A 392 -13.71 -26.66 -16.87
C LYS A 392 -13.64 -25.62 -18.01
N PRO A 393 -12.55 -25.61 -18.82
CA PRO A 393 -12.38 -24.67 -19.93
C PRO A 393 -13.47 -24.82 -20.99
N LEU A 394 -13.70 -23.76 -21.76
CA LEU A 394 -14.64 -23.81 -22.88
C LEU A 394 -14.25 -24.93 -23.87
N GLY A 395 -15.23 -25.81 -24.15
CA GLY A 395 -15.01 -26.94 -25.06
C GLY A 395 -14.44 -28.21 -24.41
N GLU A 396 -14.11 -28.17 -23.11
CA GLU A 396 -13.70 -29.34 -22.35
C GLU A 396 -14.88 -29.90 -21.52
N ASN A 397 -14.87 -31.22 -21.28
CA ASN A 397 -15.92 -31.88 -20.53
C ASN A 397 -15.60 -32.02 -19.02
N ASP A 398 -14.33 -32.04 -18.69
CA ASP A 398 -13.85 -32.36 -17.36
C ASP A 398 -13.29 -31.15 -16.61
N PHE A 399 -13.48 -31.15 -15.30
CA PHE A 399 -12.83 -30.18 -14.42
C PHE A 399 -11.40 -30.60 -14.15
N ARG A 400 -10.48 -29.63 -14.22
CA ARG A 400 -9.10 -29.80 -13.78
C ARG A 400 -8.75 -28.75 -12.71
N LEU A 401 -7.80 -29.07 -11.86
CA LEU A 401 -7.27 -28.12 -10.88
C LEU A 401 -6.55 -26.99 -11.59
N LEU A 402 -6.77 -25.75 -11.16
CA LEU A 402 -5.89 -24.63 -11.50
C LEU A 402 -4.64 -24.73 -10.64
N ASP A 403 -3.46 -24.86 -11.26
CA ASP A 403 -2.19 -25.08 -10.58
C ASP A 403 -1.04 -24.22 -11.14
N ALA A 404 0.19 -24.57 -10.81
CA ALA A 404 1.39 -23.88 -11.25
C ALA A 404 1.58 -23.84 -12.78
N GLN A 405 0.98 -24.78 -13.52
CA GLN A 405 1.02 -24.79 -14.99
C GLN A 405 0.20 -23.65 -15.60
N ASP A 406 -0.91 -23.28 -14.93
CA ASP A 406 -1.72 -22.13 -15.34
C ASP A 406 -1.03 -20.81 -14.94
N ALA A 407 -0.57 -20.73 -13.72
CA ALA A 407 0.26 -19.61 -13.24
C ALA A 407 0.96 -19.95 -11.93
N LYS A 408 2.22 -19.53 -11.79
CA LYS A 408 3.03 -19.71 -10.57
C LYS A 408 2.33 -19.25 -9.28
N GLY A 409 1.41 -18.28 -9.37
CA GLY A 409 0.64 -17.78 -8.23
C GLY A 409 -0.28 -18.84 -7.60
N PHE A 410 -0.82 -19.79 -8.36
CA PHE A 410 -1.70 -20.83 -7.81
C PHE A 410 -0.98 -21.82 -6.91
N GLU A 411 0.28 -22.17 -7.22
CA GLU A 411 1.12 -22.99 -6.34
C GLU A 411 1.24 -22.35 -4.95
N ARG A 412 1.47 -21.03 -4.90
CA ARG A 412 1.56 -20.30 -3.64
C ARG A 412 0.23 -20.27 -2.88
N ILE A 413 -0.87 -20.03 -3.57
CA ILE A 413 -2.20 -19.96 -2.95
C ILE A 413 -2.57 -21.27 -2.24
N TYR A 414 -2.13 -22.42 -2.75
CA TYR A 414 -2.40 -23.74 -2.16
C TYR A 414 -1.28 -24.23 -1.22
N SER A 415 -0.26 -23.44 -0.98
CA SER A 415 0.92 -23.88 -0.20
C SER A 415 0.66 -24.02 1.28
N GLU A 416 -0.44 -23.50 1.79
CA GLU A 416 -0.81 -23.40 3.23
C GLU A 416 0.29 -22.71 4.08
N ASN A 417 1.22 -22.00 3.43
CA ASN A 417 2.27 -21.23 4.08
C ASN A 417 1.85 -19.78 4.31
N GLY A 418 2.03 -19.29 5.53
CA GLY A 418 1.71 -17.91 5.89
C GLY A 418 0.22 -17.63 5.79
N ALA A 419 -0.16 -16.67 4.93
CA ALA A 419 -1.54 -16.28 4.69
C ALA A 419 -2.17 -16.93 3.44
N TYR A 420 -1.49 -17.87 2.80
CA TYR A 420 -2.04 -18.62 1.68
C TYR A 420 -2.76 -19.87 2.21
N HIS A 421 -4.09 -19.87 2.11
CA HIS A 421 -4.95 -20.95 2.63
C HIS A 421 -5.91 -21.51 1.56
N GLY A 422 -5.57 -21.36 0.27
CA GLY A 422 -6.47 -21.71 -0.82
C GLY A 422 -7.70 -20.81 -0.91
N TYR A 423 -8.70 -21.23 -1.66
CA TYR A 423 -9.94 -20.49 -1.84
C TYR A 423 -11.05 -21.04 -0.94
N ALA A 424 -11.60 -20.19 -0.08
CA ALA A 424 -12.68 -20.53 0.81
C ALA A 424 -14.05 -20.26 0.17
N HIS A 425 -15.05 -21.06 0.52
CA HIS A 425 -16.44 -20.67 0.39
C HIS A 425 -16.72 -19.52 1.36
N MET A 426 -17.40 -18.49 0.89
CA MET A 426 -17.72 -17.34 1.73
C MET A 426 -19.14 -17.48 2.29
N PRO A 427 -19.35 -17.07 3.56
CA PRO A 427 -20.69 -17.03 4.13
C PRO A 427 -21.54 -15.94 3.44
N GLU A 428 -22.83 -15.98 3.68
CA GLU A 428 -23.73 -14.89 3.28
C GLU A 428 -23.15 -13.51 3.67
N PRO A 429 -23.28 -12.50 2.80
CA PRO A 429 -24.13 -12.46 1.59
C PRO A 429 -23.45 -12.93 0.28
N ALA A 430 -22.38 -13.72 0.29
CA ALA A 430 -21.82 -14.28 -0.93
C ALA A 430 -22.84 -15.24 -1.60
N ILE A 431 -22.99 -15.13 -2.92
CA ILE A 431 -23.99 -15.90 -3.67
C ILE A 431 -23.38 -16.85 -4.71
N HIS A 432 -22.08 -16.74 -4.96
CA HIS A 432 -21.38 -17.57 -5.94
C HIS A 432 -20.31 -18.45 -5.27
N LEU A 433 -20.11 -19.66 -5.79
CA LEU A 433 -19.10 -20.63 -5.30
C LEU A 433 -19.22 -20.90 -3.78
N THR A 434 -20.43 -21.02 -3.28
CA THR A 434 -20.75 -21.11 -1.85
C THR A 434 -20.61 -22.51 -1.26
N SER A 435 -20.44 -23.55 -2.10
CA SER A 435 -20.28 -24.95 -1.69
C SER A 435 -19.41 -25.72 -2.69
N ASN A 436 -18.98 -26.93 -2.32
CA ASN A 436 -18.20 -27.82 -3.20
C ASN A 436 -18.96 -28.20 -4.50
N SER A 437 -20.28 -28.15 -4.48
CA SER A 437 -21.13 -28.45 -5.64
C SER A 437 -21.54 -27.22 -6.44
N ALA A 438 -21.30 -26.02 -5.91
CA ALA A 438 -21.67 -24.77 -6.60
C ALA A 438 -20.75 -24.50 -7.79
N GLU A 439 -21.32 -24.41 -8.99
CA GLU A 439 -20.60 -24.09 -10.21
C GLU A 439 -20.93 -22.67 -10.67
N MET A 440 -19.97 -22.01 -11.27
CA MET A 440 -20.10 -20.68 -11.85
C MET A 440 -19.67 -20.69 -13.31
N GLN A 441 -20.64 -20.56 -14.21
CA GLN A 441 -20.39 -20.42 -15.65
C GLN A 441 -20.09 -18.96 -15.99
N ILE A 442 -19.08 -18.72 -16.82
CA ILE A 442 -18.62 -17.39 -17.18
C ILE A 442 -19.15 -17.01 -18.56
N PRO A 443 -19.97 -15.94 -18.66
CA PRO A 443 -20.46 -15.46 -19.96
C PRO A 443 -19.34 -14.98 -20.88
N GLU A 444 -19.63 -14.90 -22.17
CA GLU A 444 -18.73 -14.29 -23.16
C GLU A 444 -18.40 -12.85 -22.78
N GLY A 445 -17.14 -12.47 -22.95
CA GLY A 445 -16.64 -11.14 -22.59
C GLY A 445 -16.56 -10.83 -21.10
N HIS A 446 -16.73 -11.82 -20.22
CA HIS A 446 -16.64 -11.68 -18.77
C HIS A 446 -15.50 -12.50 -18.16
N TYR A 447 -15.09 -12.11 -16.97
CA TYR A 447 -13.99 -12.72 -16.21
C TYR A 447 -14.39 -12.95 -14.77
N VAL A 448 -13.76 -13.92 -14.11
CA VAL A 448 -13.90 -14.13 -12.66
C VAL A 448 -12.62 -13.72 -11.96
N MET A 449 -12.77 -12.89 -10.92
CA MET A 449 -11.71 -12.24 -10.17
C MET A 449 -11.77 -12.64 -8.70
N LEU A 450 -10.74 -13.33 -8.18
CA LEU A 450 -10.65 -13.72 -6.76
C LEU A 450 -9.44 -13.08 -6.09
N GLY A 451 -9.58 -12.81 -4.79
CA GLY A 451 -8.45 -12.34 -3.97
C GLY A 451 -7.61 -13.48 -3.46
N ASP A 452 -6.29 -13.30 -3.42
CA ASP A 452 -5.34 -14.31 -2.92
C ASP A 452 -5.50 -14.53 -1.40
N ASN A 453 -5.91 -13.52 -0.64
CA ASN A 453 -6.36 -13.64 0.74
C ASN A 453 -7.87 -13.95 0.76
N SER A 454 -8.17 -15.19 0.43
CA SER A 454 -9.53 -15.61 0.10
C SER A 454 -10.57 -15.28 1.17
N GLU A 455 -10.24 -15.50 2.45
CA GLU A 455 -11.14 -15.24 3.59
C GLU A 455 -11.32 -13.74 3.89
N ASN A 456 -10.39 -12.90 3.40
CA ASN A 456 -10.43 -11.46 3.57
C ASN A 456 -10.60 -10.73 2.23
N SER A 457 -11.34 -11.33 1.32
CA SER A 457 -11.56 -10.77 0.00
C SER A 457 -13.05 -10.66 -0.33
N LYS A 458 -13.47 -9.44 -0.63
CA LYS A 458 -14.72 -9.20 -1.33
C LYS A 458 -14.40 -9.22 -2.83
N ASP A 459 -14.93 -10.19 -3.57
CA ASP A 459 -14.58 -10.50 -4.95
C ASP A 459 -15.75 -11.16 -5.71
N SER A 460 -15.48 -11.81 -6.82
CA SER A 460 -16.50 -12.41 -7.68
C SER A 460 -17.42 -13.43 -7.00
N ARG A 461 -17.09 -13.89 -5.80
CA ARG A 461 -18.01 -14.72 -4.99
C ARG A 461 -19.22 -13.93 -4.51
N TYR A 462 -19.11 -12.60 -4.46
CA TYR A 462 -20.19 -11.67 -4.06
C TYR A 462 -20.92 -11.09 -5.28
N TRP A 463 -20.22 -10.44 -6.19
CA TRP A 463 -20.82 -9.70 -7.32
C TRP A 463 -20.84 -10.46 -8.66
N GLY A 464 -20.33 -11.67 -8.71
CA GLY A 464 -20.30 -12.45 -9.94
C GLY A 464 -19.17 -12.07 -10.88
N THR A 465 -19.43 -12.06 -12.18
CA THR A 465 -18.44 -11.86 -13.23
C THR A 465 -18.16 -10.39 -13.51
N VAL A 466 -16.93 -10.09 -13.93
CA VAL A 466 -16.45 -8.74 -14.28
C VAL A 466 -16.39 -8.59 -15.79
N PRO A 467 -17.12 -7.63 -16.41
CA PRO A 467 -17.06 -7.38 -17.84
C PRO A 467 -15.69 -6.91 -18.31
N ARG A 468 -15.30 -7.25 -19.55
CA ARG A 468 -14.03 -6.81 -20.16
C ARG A 468 -13.84 -5.29 -20.11
N LYS A 469 -14.89 -4.51 -20.31
CA LYS A 469 -14.84 -3.04 -20.29
C LYS A 469 -14.34 -2.46 -18.97
N ASN A 470 -14.49 -3.22 -17.87
CA ASN A 470 -14.08 -2.80 -16.54
C ASN A 470 -12.57 -3.03 -16.30
N LEU A 471 -11.90 -3.83 -17.14
CA LEU A 471 -10.47 -4.09 -16.99
C LEU A 471 -9.65 -2.85 -17.29
N VAL A 472 -8.78 -2.46 -16.36
CA VAL A 472 -7.92 -1.27 -16.45
C VAL A 472 -6.52 -1.61 -16.92
N GLY A 473 -5.93 -2.65 -16.36
CA GLY A 473 -4.58 -3.06 -16.72
C GLY A 473 -3.96 -4.08 -15.78
N LYS A 474 -2.75 -4.52 -16.16
CA LYS A 474 -1.95 -5.44 -15.36
C LYS A 474 -0.93 -4.65 -14.52
N PRO A 475 -0.90 -4.79 -13.19
CA PRO A 475 0.16 -4.23 -12.39
C PRO A 475 1.48 -4.96 -12.67
N GLY A 476 2.57 -4.22 -12.92
CA GLY A 476 3.85 -4.78 -13.29
C GLY A 476 4.90 -4.71 -12.19
N VAL A 477 4.94 -3.59 -11.49
CA VAL A 477 6.01 -3.27 -10.54
C VAL A 477 5.44 -2.66 -9.27
N VAL A 478 5.91 -3.14 -8.12
CA VAL A 478 5.84 -2.41 -6.86
C VAL A 478 7.02 -1.44 -6.82
N TRP A 479 6.75 -0.14 -6.89
CA TRP A 479 7.79 0.88 -6.94
C TRP A 479 8.09 1.52 -5.58
N TRP A 480 7.21 1.34 -4.60
CA TRP A 480 7.38 1.76 -3.22
C TRP A 480 6.48 0.91 -2.30
N PRO A 481 6.90 0.56 -1.09
CA PRO A 481 8.16 0.92 -0.40
C PRO A 481 9.40 0.23 -0.98
N LEU A 482 10.59 0.80 -0.70
CA LEU A 482 11.90 0.25 -1.10
C LEU A 482 12.34 -0.90 -0.18
N SER A 483 11.41 -1.78 0.15
CA SER A 483 11.61 -2.97 1.00
C SER A 483 11.94 -4.19 0.14
N ARG A 484 11.89 -5.39 0.74
CA ARG A 484 11.93 -6.67 0.00
C ARG A 484 10.80 -6.78 -1.03
N ARG A 485 9.76 -6.00 -0.87
CA ARG A 485 8.59 -5.93 -1.75
C ARG A 485 8.79 -5.08 -3.01
N TRP A 486 9.94 -4.39 -3.14
CA TRP A 486 10.24 -3.59 -4.33
C TRP A 486 10.59 -4.47 -5.51
N GLY A 487 9.95 -4.27 -6.68
CA GLY A 487 10.29 -4.98 -7.90
C GLY A 487 9.09 -5.51 -8.68
N LEU A 488 9.37 -6.46 -9.57
CA LEU A 488 8.35 -7.09 -10.43
C LEU A 488 7.42 -7.98 -9.61
N ILE A 489 6.11 -7.79 -9.75
CA ILE A 489 5.08 -8.49 -8.96
C ILE A 489 5.20 -10.01 -9.08
N ASP A 490 5.47 -10.52 -10.26
CA ASP A 490 5.60 -11.97 -10.51
C ASP A 490 6.82 -12.61 -9.79
N ARG A 491 7.75 -11.78 -9.27
CA ARG A 491 8.96 -12.20 -8.57
C ARG A 491 8.95 -11.91 -7.07
N LEU A 492 7.91 -11.22 -6.59
CA LEU A 492 7.82 -10.87 -5.17
C LEU A 492 7.60 -12.13 -4.32
N GLU A 493 8.34 -12.21 -3.23
CA GLU A 493 8.14 -13.23 -2.22
C GLU A 493 7.31 -12.66 -1.03
N PRO A 494 6.54 -13.50 -0.34
CA PRO A 494 5.87 -13.11 0.88
C PRO A 494 6.86 -12.53 1.89
N ASP A 495 6.46 -11.48 2.60
CA ASP A 495 7.28 -10.93 3.68
C ASP A 495 6.98 -11.70 4.98
N PRO A 496 7.95 -12.47 5.52
CA PRO A 496 7.73 -13.26 6.73
C PRO A 496 7.50 -12.40 7.98
N ALA A 497 7.86 -11.12 7.94
CA ALA A 497 7.62 -10.19 9.05
C ALA A 497 6.17 -9.70 9.10
N ILE A 498 5.40 -9.90 8.03
CA ILE A 498 4.02 -9.44 7.93
C ILE A 498 3.11 -10.66 8.06
N GLY A 499 2.41 -10.74 9.18
CA GLY A 499 1.42 -11.80 9.41
C GLY A 499 0.22 -11.70 8.45
N PRO A 500 -0.61 -12.74 8.37
CA PRO A 500 -1.84 -12.69 7.61
C PRO A 500 -2.76 -11.58 8.11
N THR A 501 -3.28 -10.76 7.21
CA THR A 501 -4.32 -9.81 7.58
C THR A 501 -5.60 -10.59 7.87
N PRO A 502 -6.21 -10.42 9.05
CA PRO A 502 -7.41 -11.17 9.41
C PRO A 502 -8.57 -10.92 8.44
N ALA A 503 -9.36 -11.94 8.22
CA ALA A 503 -10.64 -11.80 7.55
C ALA A 503 -11.58 -10.91 8.39
N ASN A 504 -12.31 -10.03 7.71
CA ASN A 504 -13.38 -9.22 8.32
C ASN A 504 -12.97 -8.42 9.56
N TYR A 505 -12.33 -7.28 9.32
CA TYR A 505 -12.33 -6.22 10.32
C TYR A 505 -13.77 -5.83 10.63
N PRO A 506 -14.13 -5.63 11.89
CA PRO A 506 -15.37 -4.94 12.15
C PRO A 506 -15.27 -3.59 11.44
N VAL A 507 -16.07 -3.39 10.40
CA VAL A 507 -16.38 -2.06 9.91
C VAL A 507 -17.20 -1.47 11.04
N ILE A 508 -16.56 -0.67 11.86
CA ILE A 508 -17.26 0.11 12.87
C ILE A 508 -18.00 1.18 12.07
N PRO A 509 -19.33 1.27 12.20
CA PRO A 509 -20.15 2.21 11.44
C PRO A 509 -19.72 3.65 11.63
#